data_88bbd8fff81307e8ca1617ee4eaf7a97
#
_entry.id   88bbd8fff81307e8ca1617ee4eaf7a97
#
_cell.length_a   1.000
_cell.length_b   1.000
_cell.length_c   1.000
_cell.angle_alpha   90.00
_cell.angle_beta   90.00
_cell.angle_gamma   90.00
#
_symmetry.space_group_name_H-M   'P 1'
#
loop_
_entity.id
_entity.type
_entity.pdbx_description
1 polymer ?
#
loop_
_entity_poly.entity_id
_entity_poly.type
_entity_poly.pdbx_seq_one_letter_code
_entity_poly.pdbx_strand_id
1 'polypeptide(L)'
;DRIAACLVMDVGRADQWAAEVLSHVGRVRQGVDASWEMAMNAYILNVGPDTTEIAPVYDEAGESLVTVRTDDLELALHAWISRLLESPD
;
A
#
# COMPACT_ATOMS: atom_id res chain seq x y z
N ASP A 1 -2.32 -6.96 -10.46
CA ASP A 1 -1.45 -5.78 -10.60
C ASP A 1 -0.61 -5.60 -9.34
N ARG A 2 0.28 -4.63 -9.35
CA ARG A 2 1.22 -4.43 -8.25
C ARG A 2 0.53 -4.01 -6.95
N ILE A 3 -0.53 -3.21 -7.04
CA ILE A 3 -1.30 -2.83 -5.85
C ILE A 3 -1.92 -4.06 -5.21
N ALA A 4 -2.57 -4.89 -6.02
CA ALA A 4 -3.20 -6.12 -5.51
C ALA A 4 -2.16 -7.05 -4.89
N ALA A 5 -1.00 -7.21 -5.53
CA ALA A 5 0.07 -8.05 -5.01
C ALA A 5 0.56 -7.53 -3.66
N CYS A 6 0.74 -6.23 -3.53
CA CYS A 6 1.17 -5.60 -2.28
C CYS A 6 0.13 -5.83 -1.17
N LEU A 7 -1.14 -5.68 -1.48
CA LEU A 7 -2.20 -5.89 -0.49
C LEU A 7 -2.22 -7.34 -0.02
N VAL A 8 -2.13 -8.29 -0.95
CA VAL A 8 -2.17 -9.71 -0.61
C VAL A 8 -0.95 -10.13 0.19
N MET A 9 0.25 -9.69 -0.24
CA MET A 9 1.50 -10.18 0.35
C MET A 9 1.90 -9.45 1.64
N ASP A 10 1.63 -8.16 1.71
CA ASP A 10 2.17 -7.32 2.79
C ASP A 10 1.12 -6.80 3.75
N VAL A 11 -0.06 -6.45 3.27
CA VAL A 11 -1.13 -5.95 4.13
C VAL A 11 -1.92 -7.13 4.69
N GLY A 12 -2.28 -8.08 3.83
CA GLY A 12 -2.94 -9.31 4.24
C GLY A 12 -4.27 -9.04 4.94
N ARG A 13 -4.58 -9.89 5.91
CA ARG A 13 -5.85 -9.85 6.64
C ARG A 13 -5.78 -9.05 7.95
N ALA A 14 -4.68 -8.39 8.20
CA ALA A 14 -4.50 -7.60 9.42
C ALA A 14 -5.18 -6.24 9.22
N ASP A 15 -6.45 -6.14 9.65
CA ASP A 15 -7.25 -4.93 9.46
C ASP A 15 -6.64 -3.71 10.15
N GLN A 16 -6.02 -3.91 11.31
CA GLN A 16 -5.34 -2.82 12.02
C GLN A 16 -4.16 -2.29 11.22
N TRP A 17 -3.38 -3.21 10.63
CA TRP A 17 -2.25 -2.81 9.81
C TRP A 17 -2.71 -2.11 8.53
N ALA A 18 -3.77 -2.62 7.92
CA ALA A 18 -4.36 -2.00 6.73
C ALA A 18 -4.81 -0.57 7.04
N ALA A 19 -5.47 -0.36 8.19
CA ALA A 19 -5.91 0.96 8.61
C ALA A 19 -4.73 1.90 8.87
N GLU A 20 -3.64 1.37 9.43
CA GLU A 20 -2.44 2.15 9.68
C GLU A 20 -1.79 2.61 8.38
N VAL A 21 -1.66 1.71 7.41
CA VAL A 21 -1.12 2.05 6.10
C VAL A 21 -2.00 3.12 5.44
N LEU A 22 -3.31 2.95 5.48
CA LEU A 22 -4.25 3.92 4.93
C LEU A 22 -4.11 5.28 5.60
N SER A 23 -3.91 5.31 6.91
CA SER A 23 -3.72 6.54 7.65
C SER A 23 -2.47 7.30 7.15
N HIS A 24 -1.37 6.59 6.95
CA HIS A 24 -0.15 7.21 6.45
C HIS A 24 -0.33 7.74 5.02
N VAL A 25 -1.00 6.97 4.17
CA VAL A 25 -1.29 7.41 2.81
C VAL A 25 -2.13 8.69 2.83
N GLY A 26 -3.15 8.74 3.69
CA GLY A 26 -4.00 9.91 3.83
C GLY A 26 -3.22 11.14 4.30
N ARG A 27 -2.30 10.98 5.25
CA ARG A 27 -1.48 12.09 5.74
C ARG A 27 -0.61 12.67 4.64
N VAL A 28 -0.04 11.83 3.79
CA VAL A 28 0.76 12.31 2.66
C VAL A 28 -0.12 13.07 1.66
N ARG A 29 -1.30 12.54 1.36
CA ARG A 29 -2.20 13.18 0.43
C ARG A 29 -2.74 14.51 0.93
N GLN A 30 -2.91 14.64 2.24
CA GLN A 30 -3.37 15.90 2.86
C GLN A 30 -2.25 16.91 3.05
N GLY A 31 -1.01 16.54 2.75
CA GLY A 31 0.14 17.43 2.90
C GLY A 31 0.66 17.52 4.32
N VAL A 32 0.20 16.67 5.23
CA VAL A 32 0.71 16.62 6.60
C VAL A 32 2.13 16.08 6.61
N ASP A 33 2.37 15.02 5.84
CA ASP A 33 3.70 14.46 5.63
C ASP A 33 4.09 14.66 4.16
N ALA A 34 5.37 14.91 3.90
CA ALA A 34 5.85 15.07 2.52
C ALA A 34 5.84 13.75 1.77
N SER A 35 6.16 12.66 2.48
CA SER A 35 6.18 11.31 1.92
C SER A 35 6.17 10.31 3.07
N TRP A 36 5.94 9.05 2.74
CA TRP A 36 6.03 7.96 3.70
C TRP A 36 6.63 6.75 3.02
N GLU A 37 7.69 6.21 3.61
CA GLU A 37 8.35 5.04 3.10
C GLU A 37 8.30 3.92 4.14
N MET A 38 7.97 2.72 3.70
CA MET A 38 7.90 1.56 4.57
C MET A 38 8.36 0.32 3.83
N ALA A 39 9.38 -0.34 4.36
CA ALA A 39 9.80 -1.65 3.89
C ALA A 39 8.93 -2.70 4.56
N MET A 40 8.22 -3.47 3.76
CA MET A 40 7.35 -4.54 4.24
C MET A 40 8.00 -5.89 3.95
N ASN A 41 7.22 -6.96 3.93
CA ASN A 41 7.78 -8.30 3.69
C ASN A 41 8.22 -8.50 2.25
N ALA A 42 7.35 -8.20 1.30
CA ALA A 42 7.60 -8.43 -0.12
C ALA A 42 7.93 -7.14 -0.88
N TYR A 43 7.42 -6.00 -0.45
CA TYR A 43 7.53 -4.75 -1.17
C TYR A 43 7.94 -3.60 -0.27
N ILE A 44 8.56 -2.60 -0.89
CA ILE A 44 8.85 -1.32 -0.26
C ILE A 44 7.90 -0.30 -0.87
N LEU A 45 7.13 0.37 -0.02
CA LEU A 45 6.26 1.47 -0.43
C LEU A 45 6.97 2.79 -0.22
N ASN A 46 6.92 3.64 -1.23
CA ASN A 46 7.35 5.04 -1.12
C ASN A 46 6.19 5.90 -1.61
N VAL A 47 5.42 6.41 -0.65
CA VAL A 47 4.18 7.12 -0.93
C VAL A 47 4.45 8.61 -1.07
N GLY A 48 4.12 9.15 -2.23
CA GLY A 48 4.11 10.59 -2.46
C GLY A 48 2.68 11.09 -2.60
N PRO A 49 2.47 12.41 -2.65
CA PRO A 49 1.11 12.95 -2.71
C PRO A 49 0.36 12.60 -3.99
N ASP A 50 1.06 12.44 -5.10
CA ASP A 50 0.45 12.14 -6.40
C ASP A 50 0.71 10.72 -6.85
N THR A 51 1.93 10.23 -6.66
CA THR A 51 2.34 8.91 -7.11
C THR A 51 3.01 8.15 -5.98
N THR A 52 2.91 6.82 -6.05
CA THR A 52 3.52 5.91 -5.10
C THR A 52 4.37 4.90 -5.86
N GLU A 53 5.58 4.68 -5.39
CA GLU A 53 6.47 3.66 -5.93
C GLU A 53 6.35 2.39 -5.10
N ILE A 54 6.17 1.27 -5.76
CA ILE A 54 6.11 -0.04 -5.13
C ILE A 54 7.21 -0.89 -5.75
N ALA A 55 8.25 -1.16 -4.96
CA ALA A 55 9.42 -1.91 -5.41
C ALA A 55 9.51 -3.23 -4.65
N PRO A 56 10.00 -4.30 -5.29
CA PRO A 56 10.21 -5.54 -4.56
C PRO A 56 11.38 -5.39 -3.57
N VAL A 57 11.24 -5.98 -2.38
CA VAL A 57 12.33 -5.99 -1.39
C VAL A 57 13.48 -6.84 -1.92
N TYR A 58 13.15 -7.98 -2.55
CA TYR A 58 14.14 -8.87 -3.12
C TYR A 58 14.03 -8.88 -4.64
N ASP A 59 15.13 -8.65 -5.33
CA ASP A 59 15.17 -8.56 -6.79
C ASP A 59 15.53 -9.91 -7.40
N GLU A 60 14.82 -10.96 -6.99
CA GLU A 60 15.13 -12.31 -7.43
C GLU A 60 14.36 -12.76 -8.66
N ALA A 61 13.17 -12.22 -8.88
CA ALA A 61 12.29 -12.70 -9.93
C ALA A 61 12.26 -11.78 -11.15
N GLY A 62 13.18 -10.81 -11.22
CA GLY A 62 13.16 -9.84 -12.31
C GLY A 62 12.05 -8.84 -12.22
N GLU A 63 11.37 -8.74 -11.07
CA GLU A 63 10.39 -7.70 -10.85
C GLU A 63 11.08 -6.36 -10.77
N SER A 64 10.40 -5.33 -11.24
CA SER A 64 10.92 -3.97 -11.21
C SER A 64 10.02 -3.06 -10.38
N LEU A 65 10.55 -1.90 -10.01
CA LEU A 65 9.76 -0.86 -9.39
C LEU A 65 8.60 -0.47 -10.30
N VAL A 66 7.43 -0.33 -9.72
CA VAL A 66 6.23 0.12 -10.43
C VAL A 66 5.73 1.39 -9.77
N THR A 67 5.41 2.39 -10.57
CA THR A 67 4.81 3.63 -10.09
C THR A 67 3.32 3.59 -10.35
N VAL A 68 2.54 3.84 -9.30
CA VAL A 68 1.08 3.89 -9.39
C VAL A 68 0.61 5.25 -8.87
N ARG A 69 -0.64 5.58 -9.14
CA ARG A 69 -1.23 6.79 -8.57
C ARG A 69 -1.56 6.54 -7.11
N THR A 70 -1.23 7.49 -6.27
CA THR A 70 -1.55 7.39 -4.84
C THR A 70 -3.05 7.31 -4.61
N ASP A 71 -3.85 7.99 -5.46
CA ASP A 71 -5.32 7.85 -5.43
C ASP A 71 -5.76 6.40 -5.57
N ASP A 72 -5.17 5.68 -6.51
CA ASP A 72 -5.54 4.29 -6.77
C ASP A 72 -5.17 3.39 -5.60
N LEU A 73 -4.02 3.65 -4.99
CA LEU A 73 -3.61 2.90 -3.81
C LEU A 73 -4.58 3.15 -2.65
N GLU A 74 -4.96 4.40 -2.43
CA GLU A 74 -5.88 4.76 -1.36
C GLU A 74 -7.25 4.10 -1.55
N LEU A 75 -7.78 4.15 -2.77
CA LEU A 75 -9.06 3.50 -3.09
C LEU A 75 -8.98 1.99 -2.88
N ALA A 76 -7.87 1.39 -3.29
CA ALA A 76 -7.68 -0.05 -3.12
C ALA A 76 -7.60 -0.43 -1.64
N LEU A 77 -6.95 0.38 -0.81
CA LEU A 77 -6.88 0.15 0.63
C LEU A 77 -8.26 0.25 1.28
N HIS A 78 -9.05 1.24 0.90
CA HIS A 78 -10.43 1.36 1.40
C HIS A 78 -11.25 0.11 1.04
N ALA A 79 -11.16 -0.33 -0.20
CA ALA A 79 -11.89 -1.52 -0.65
C ALA A 79 -11.41 -2.77 0.09
N TRP A 80 -10.10 -2.89 0.31
CA TRP A 80 -9.52 -4.02 1.02
C TRP A 80 -10.02 -4.10 2.46
N ILE A 81 -9.97 -2.97 3.16
CA ILE A 81 -10.45 -2.90 4.55
C ILE A 81 -11.93 -3.23 4.63
N SER A 82 -12.73 -2.70 3.71
CA SER A 82 -14.16 -2.96 3.64
C SER A 82 -14.44 -4.45 3.52
N ARG A 83 -13.67 -5.14 2.68
CA ARG A 83 -13.82 -6.60 2.50
C ARG A 83 -13.39 -7.37 3.75
N LEU A 84 -12.34 -6.91 4.42
CA LEU A 84 -11.90 -7.55 5.67
C LEU A 84 -12.97 -7.46 6.75
N LEU A 85 -13.64 -6.31 6.85
CA LEU A 85 -14.68 -6.08 7.85
C LEU A 85 -15.97 -6.83 7.51
N GLU A 86 -16.26 -7.04 6.22
CA GLU A 86 -17.44 -7.77 5.78
C GLU A 86 -17.31 -9.28 5.94
N SER A 87 -16.08 -9.78 5.94
CA SER A 87 -15.83 -11.21 6.03
C SER A 87 -15.94 -11.66 7.47
N PRO A 88 -16.84 -12.59 7.79
CA PRO A 88 -16.96 -13.07 9.17
C PRO A 88 -15.83 -13.99 9.61
N ASP A 89 -14.98 -14.38 8.72
CA ASP A 89 -13.89 -15.30 9.06
C ASP A 89 -12.56 -14.61 9.15
#